data_fc5d5b99266b7bf8386141352620f0df
#
_entry.id   fc5d5b99266b7bf8386141352620f0df
#
_cell.length_a   1.000
_cell.length_b   1.000
_cell.length_c   1.000
_cell.angle_alpha   90.00
_cell.angle_beta   90.00
_cell.angle_gamma   90.00
#
_symmetry.space_group_name_H-M   'P 1'
#
loop_
_entity.id
_entity.type
_entity.pdbx_description
1 polymer ?
#
loop_
_entity_poly.entity_id
_entity_poly.type
_entity_poly.pdbx_seq_one_letter_code
_entity_poly.pdbx_strand_id
1 'polypeptide(L)'
;MTLITRVMRLFKADLHGILDDLEEPEEVVKQAIRDMEEDIAREELLLDDLHAVLRRLATEAQQIAESLQGLERQLDLCFTAGNEPLTKNLIRKRLETAQHAQGVARAQAERRVQSDQLAQKIAEHKQQLAAVVQQLKLWTDHRPSQPWTASCAPLFQRGVGITDDEVEVAFLEEKQRRSTNATSNLV
;
A
#
# COMPACT_ATOMS: atom_id res chain seq x y z
N MET A 1 -9.84 8.63 -3.44
CA MET A 1 -9.62 7.28 -3.99
C MET A 1 -8.49 7.39 -4.99
N THR A 2 -7.35 6.80 -4.68
CA THR A 2 -6.15 6.86 -5.50
C THR A 2 -6.35 6.10 -6.80
N LEU A 3 -5.67 6.53 -7.87
CA LEU A 3 -5.69 5.89 -9.20
C LEU A 3 -5.35 4.39 -9.08
N ILE A 4 -4.43 4.07 -8.19
CA ILE A 4 -4.00 2.72 -7.80
C ILE A 4 -5.19 1.83 -7.40
N THR A 5 -6.11 2.33 -6.57
CA THR A 5 -7.29 1.55 -6.14
C THR A 5 -8.26 1.29 -7.30
N ARG A 6 -8.34 2.18 -8.29
CA ARG A 6 -9.16 1.98 -9.50
C ARG A 6 -8.54 0.93 -10.42
N VAL A 7 -7.23 1.03 -10.66
CA VAL A 7 -6.47 0.07 -11.47
C VAL A 7 -6.57 -1.33 -10.84
N MET A 8 -6.33 -1.47 -9.53
CA MET A 8 -6.45 -2.76 -8.84
C MET A 8 -7.88 -3.33 -8.86
N ARG A 9 -8.91 -2.49 -8.89
CA ARG A 9 -10.30 -2.97 -9.02
C ARG A 9 -10.58 -3.48 -10.43
N LEU A 10 -10.03 -2.83 -11.46
CA LEU A 10 -10.08 -3.31 -12.84
C LEU A 10 -9.32 -4.65 -12.99
N PHE A 11 -8.17 -4.78 -12.35
CA PHE A 11 -7.38 -6.02 -12.37
C PHE A 11 -8.00 -7.18 -11.58
N LYS A 12 -8.81 -6.92 -10.54
CA LYS A 12 -9.55 -7.97 -9.80
C LYS A 12 -10.86 -8.40 -10.47
N ALA A 13 -11.45 -7.55 -11.29
CA ALA A 13 -12.65 -7.84 -12.04
C ALA A 13 -12.23 -8.34 -13.43
N ASP A 14 -12.04 -9.65 -13.58
CA ASP A 14 -11.87 -10.41 -14.82
C ASP A 14 -11.14 -9.65 -15.96
N LEU A 15 -9.80 -9.70 -15.91
CA LEU A 15 -8.92 -9.05 -16.88
C LEU A 15 -9.25 -9.43 -18.34
N HIS A 16 -9.77 -10.64 -18.55
CA HIS A 16 -10.08 -11.14 -19.88
C HIS A 16 -11.28 -10.43 -20.52
N GLY A 17 -12.32 -10.07 -19.72
CA GLY A 17 -13.52 -9.44 -20.27
C GLY A 17 -13.38 -7.96 -20.58
N ILE A 18 -12.47 -7.25 -19.90
CA ILE A 18 -12.30 -5.79 -20.07
C ILE A 18 -11.23 -5.47 -21.13
N LEU A 19 -10.20 -6.33 -21.23
CA LEU A 19 -9.10 -6.14 -22.19
C LEU A 19 -9.48 -6.58 -23.61
N ASP A 20 -10.47 -7.45 -23.78
CA ASP A 20 -10.95 -7.88 -25.11
C ASP A 20 -11.72 -6.76 -25.86
N ASP A 21 -12.26 -5.77 -25.13
CA ASP A 21 -12.98 -4.63 -25.70
C ASP A 21 -12.08 -3.42 -26.03
N LEU A 22 -10.79 -3.45 -25.68
CA LEU A 22 -9.82 -2.36 -25.92
C LEU A 22 -8.96 -2.66 -27.15
N GLU A 23 -8.83 -1.71 -28.05
CA GLU A 23 -7.98 -1.83 -29.25
C GLU A 23 -6.48 -2.02 -28.90
N GLU A 24 -6.01 -1.42 -27.80
CA GLU A 24 -4.61 -1.51 -27.32
C GLU A 24 -4.53 -1.69 -25.79
N PRO A 25 -4.94 -2.85 -25.25
CA PRO A 25 -5.01 -3.05 -23.81
C PRO A 25 -3.63 -2.98 -23.11
N GLU A 26 -2.58 -3.38 -23.81
CA GLU A 26 -1.21 -3.36 -23.28
C GLU A 26 -0.70 -1.93 -22.99
N GLU A 27 -0.99 -0.98 -23.86
CA GLU A 27 -0.57 0.41 -23.67
C GLU A 27 -1.32 1.09 -22.51
N VAL A 28 -2.60 0.76 -22.32
CA VAL A 28 -3.38 1.25 -21.19
C VAL A 28 -2.81 0.76 -19.87
N VAL A 29 -2.42 -0.53 -19.79
CA VAL A 29 -1.81 -1.10 -18.59
C VAL A 29 -0.42 -0.51 -18.36
N LYS A 30 0.40 -0.35 -19.38
CA LYS A 30 1.72 0.29 -19.28
C LYS A 30 1.60 1.73 -18.79
N GLN A 31 0.61 2.49 -19.29
CA GLN A 31 0.38 3.84 -18.80
C GLN A 31 -0.04 3.84 -17.32
N ALA A 32 -0.94 2.93 -16.92
CA ALA A 32 -1.32 2.80 -15.52
C ALA A 32 -0.14 2.46 -14.60
N ILE A 33 0.80 1.62 -15.06
CA ILE A 33 2.05 1.31 -14.33
C ILE A 33 2.89 2.58 -14.15
N ARG A 34 3.10 3.38 -15.21
CA ARG A 34 3.84 4.65 -15.12
C ARG A 34 3.19 5.62 -14.12
N ASP A 35 1.87 5.76 -14.20
CA ASP A 35 1.13 6.63 -13.27
C ASP A 35 1.29 6.17 -11.81
N MET A 36 1.28 4.84 -11.57
CA MET A 36 1.53 4.26 -10.24
C MET A 36 2.96 4.51 -9.76
N GLU A 37 3.96 4.37 -10.63
CA GLU A 37 5.37 4.67 -10.33
C GLU A 37 5.56 6.14 -9.95
N GLU A 38 4.92 7.07 -10.69
CA GLU A 38 4.96 8.49 -10.37
C GLU A 38 4.27 8.83 -9.05
N ASP A 39 3.13 8.18 -8.73
CA ASP A 39 2.44 8.36 -7.46
C ASP A 39 3.31 7.88 -6.29
N ILE A 40 3.95 6.72 -6.42
CA ILE A 40 4.89 6.18 -5.43
C ILE A 40 6.07 7.12 -5.23
N ALA A 41 6.67 7.61 -6.31
CA ALA A 41 7.80 8.54 -6.23
C ALA A 41 7.42 9.85 -5.50
N ARG A 42 6.22 10.37 -5.73
CA ARG A 42 5.70 11.54 -5.00
C ARG A 42 5.50 11.25 -3.51
N GLU A 43 4.98 10.07 -3.15
CA GLU A 43 4.80 9.66 -1.75
C GLU A 43 6.17 9.46 -1.06
N GLU A 44 7.18 8.93 -1.75
CA GLU A 44 8.55 8.81 -1.23
C GLU A 44 9.18 10.18 -0.91
N LEU A 45 9.01 11.16 -1.79
CA LEU A 45 9.47 12.54 -1.52
C LEU A 45 8.80 13.13 -0.27
N LEU A 46 7.49 12.90 -0.09
CA LEU A 46 6.80 13.33 1.12
C LEU A 46 7.32 12.63 2.37
N LEU A 47 7.68 11.37 2.27
CA LEU A 47 8.29 10.61 3.38
C LEU A 47 9.67 11.18 3.75
N ASP A 48 10.49 11.51 2.77
CA ASP A 48 11.79 12.12 2.98
C ASP A 48 11.68 13.50 3.65
N ASP A 49 10.68 14.30 3.26
CA ASP A 49 10.38 15.58 3.91
C ASP A 49 9.97 15.38 5.38
N LEU A 50 9.12 14.39 5.68
CA LEU A 50 8.76 14.04 7.06
C LEU A 50 9.99 13.62 7.87
N HIS A 51 10.89 12.82 7.31
CA HIS A 51 12.15 12.44 7.95
C HIS A 51 13.05 13.66 8.21
N ALA A 52 13.10 14.62 7.29
CA ALA A 52 13.84 15.86 7.48
C ALA A 52 13.27 16.69 8.65
N VAL A 53 11.93 16.79 8.75
CA VAL A 53 11.26 17.45 9.89
C VAL A 53 11.56 16.73 11.20
N LEU A 54 11.48 15.39 11.23
CA LEU A 54 11.81 14.59 12.43
C LEU A 54 13.27 14.80 12.89
N ARG A 55 14.22 14.88 11.96
CA ARG A 55 15.62 15.19 12.31
C ARG A 55 15.76 16.58 12.93
N ARG A 56 15.07 17.60 12.41
CA ARG A 56 15.06 18.95 12.98
C ARG A 56 14.49 18.97 14.39
N LEU A 57 13.33 18.33 14.59
CA LEU A 57 12.71 18.22 15.91
C LEU A 57 13.59 17.45 16.91
N ALA A 58 14.34 16.43 16.46
CA ALA A 58 15.29 15.71 17.31
C ALA A 58 16.45 16.60 17.76
N THR A 59 17.00 17.41 16.85
CA THR A 59 18.04 18.39 17.18
C THR A 59 17.52 19.44 18.15
N GLU A 60 16.31 19.95 17.94
CA GLU A 60 15.68 20.94 18.83
C GLU A 60 15.44 20.33 20.22
N ALA A 61 14.92 19.11 20.31
CA ALA A 61 14.74 18.41 21.58
C ALA A 61 16.05 18.26 22.37
N GLN A 62 17.16 17.95 21.67
CA GLN A 62 18.48 17.86 22.30
C GLN A 62 18.96 19.22 22.82
N GLN A 63 18.80 20.29 22.04
CA GLN A 63 19.16 21.66 22.49
C GLN A 63 18.36 22.10 23.71
N ILE A 64 17.06 21.77 23.75
CA ILE A 64 16.21 22.04 24.90
C ILE A 64 16.68 21.26 26.13
N ALA A 65 17.04 19.98 25.98
CA ALA A 65 17.55 19.16 27.07
C ALA A 65 18.85 19.73 27.64
N GLU A 66 19.78 20.17 26.79
CA GLU A 66 21.03 20.83 27.20
C GLU A 66 20.75 22.15 27.94
N SER A 67 19.80 22.95 27.45
CA SER A 67 19.35 24.18 28.08
C SER A 67 18.76 23.92 29.47
N LEU A 68 17.91 22.90 29.64
CA LEU A 68 17.37 22.50 30.93
C LEU A 68 18.44 22.08 31.91
N GLN A 69 19.42 21.29 31.48
CA GLN A 69 20.57 20.96 32.33
C GLN A 69 21.40 22.19 32.75
N GLY A 70 21.57 23.16 31.84
CA GLY A 70 22.24 24.42 32.15
C GLY A 70 21.44 25.22 33.18
N LEU A 71 20.13 25.29 33.06
CA LEU A 71 19.26 25.99 34.02
C LEU A 71 19.26 25.32 35.39
N GLU A 72 19.31 23.98 35.48
CA GLU A 72 19.41 23.27 36.76
C GLU A 72 20.72 23.61 37.47
N ARG A 73 21.86 23.60 36.76
CA ARG A 73 23.18 24.01 37.36
C ARG A 73 23.15 25.45 37.82
N GLN A 74 22.49 26.36 37.09
CA GLN A 74 22.40 27.77 37.52
C GLN A 74 21.48 27.93 38.75
N LEU A 75 20.41 27.13 38.83
CA LEU A 75 19.52 27.10 40.00
C LEU A 75 20.27 26.65 41.27
N ASP A 76 21.06 25.57 41.16
CA ASP A 76 21.85 25.09 42.29
C ASP A 76 22.83 26.18 42.87
N LEU A 77 23.46 26.92 41.96
CA LEU A 77 24.33 28.04 42.34
C LEU A 77 23.55 29.18 42.99
N CYS A 78 22.36 29.54 42.45
CA CYS A 78 21.53 30.62 42.99
C CYS A 78 20.94 30.27 44.35
N PHE A 79 20.57 29.01 44.58
CA PHE A 79 20.10 28.53 45.89
C PHE A 79 21.22 28.60 46.91
N THR A 80 22.44 28.21 46.55
CA THR A 80 23.60 28.29 47.42
C THR A 80 23.95 29.74 47.78
N ALA A 81 23.82 30.66 46.82
CA ALA A 81 24.06 32.09 47.01
C ALA A 81 22.94 32.86 47.71
N GLY A 82 21.78 32.24 47.95
CA GLY A 82 20.61 32.87 48.60
C GLY A 82 19.95 33.98 47.79
N ASN A 83 20.15 34.05 46.48
CA ASN A 83 19.60 35.11 45.61
C ASN A 83 18.17 34.76 45.14
N GLU A 84 17.19 35.05 45.98
CA GLU A 84 15.77 34.73 45.75
C GLU A 84 15.19 35.32 44.43
N PRO A 85 15.39 36.64 44.09
CA PRO A 85 14.84 37.20 42.86
C PRO A 85 15.35 36.47 41.58
N LEU A 86 16.64 36.18 41.52
CA LEU A 86 17.28 35.49 40.40
C LEU A 86 16.80 34.04 40.31
N THR A 87 16.67 33.35 41.44
CA THR A 87 16.13 31.99 41.50
C THR A 87 14.71 31.91 40.96
N LYS A 88 13.83 32.83 41.32
CA LYS A 88 12.47 32.91 40.81
C LYS A 88 12.44 33.08 39.27
N ASN A 89 13.31 33.91 38.72
CA ASN A 89 13.40 34.12 37.28
C ASN A 89 13.91 32.84 36.52
N LEU A 90 14.91 32.17 37.10
CA LEU A 90 15.41 30.89 36.54
C LEU A 90 14.38 29.79 36.60
N ILE A 91 13.60 29.68 37.66
CA ILE A 91 12.47 28.75 37.77
C ILE A 91 11.44 29.02 36.65
N ARG A 92 11.08 30.28 36.44
CA ARG A 92 10.14 30.66 35.36
C ARG A 92 10.68 30.20 34.01
N LYS A 93 11.95 30.54 33.70
CA LYS A 93 12.61 30.12 32.43
C LYS A 93 12.66 28.60 32.28
N ARG A 94 12.95 27.87 33.37
CA ARG A 94 12.92 26.40 33.35
C ARG A 94 11.54 25.84 33.03
N LEU A 95 10.48 26.39 33.62
CA LEU A 95 9.10 25.98 33.35
C LEU A 95 8.68 26.25 31.90
N GLU A 96 9.03 27.43 31.36
CA GLU A 96 8.79 27.76 29.95
C GLU A 96 9.53 26.82 29.02
N THR A 97 10.81 26.53 29.30
CA THR A 97 11.62 25.59 28.51
C THR A 97 11.07 24.16 28.62
N ALA A 98 10.59 23.74 29.78
CA ALA A 98 9.95 22.43 29.96
C ALA A 98 8.63 22.32 29.20
N GLN A 99 7.82 23.37 29.16
CA GLN A 99 6.61 23.40 28.33
C GLN A 99 6.95 23.30 26.84
N HIS A 100 8.00 23.99 26.39
CA HIS A 100 8.46 23.89 25.01
C HIS A 100 8.94 22.46 24.69
N ALA A 101 9.69 21.81 25.57
CA ALA A 101 10.10 20.41 25.46
C ALA A 101 8.90 19.47 25.25
N GLN A 102 7.82 19.67 26.02
CA GLN A 102 6.60 18.88 25.85
C GLN A 102 5.93 19.10 24.49
N GLY A 103 5.92 20.36 24.00
CA GLY A 103 5.40 20.69 22.67
C GLY A 103 6.19 19.97 21.56
N VAL A 104 7.53 20.03 21.62
CA VAL A 104 8.39 19.36 20.66
C VAL A 104 8.22 17.84 20.72
N ALA A 105 8.12 17.26 21.91
CA ALA A 105 7.88 15.81 22.07
C ALA A 105 6.57 15.35 21.46
N ARG A 106 5.48 16.13 21.65
CA ARG A 106 4.18 15.85 20.99
C ARG A 106 4.28 15.93 19.48
N ALA A 107 4.89 17.00 18.95
CA ALA A 107 5.11 17.15 17.52
C ALA A 107 5.93 15.99 16.94
N GLN A 108 6.97 15.53 17.62
CA GLN A 108 7.74 14.34 17.21
C GLN A 108 6.88 13.09 17.15
N ALA A 109 6.07 12.83 18.18
CA ALA A 109 5.21 11.66 18.24
C ALA A 109 4.19 11.66 17.08
N GLU A 110 3.54 12.80 16.82
CA GLU A 110 2.60 12.96 15.71
C GLU A 110 3.27 12.72 14.34
N ARG A 111 4.45 13.32 14.12
CA ARG A 111 5.17 13.16 12.85
C ARG A 111 5.71 11.75 12.66
N ARG A 112 6.08 11.03 13.74
CA ARG A 112 6.46 9.61 13.65
C ARG A 112 5.29 8.76 13.19
N VAL A 113 4.12 8.92 13.79
CA VAL A 113 2.92 8.19 13.37
C VAL A 113 2.59 8.44 11.90
N GLN A 114 2.69 9.71 11.44
CA GLN A 114 2.46 10.06 10.03
C GLN A 114 3.50 9.40 9.10
N SER A 115 4.77 9.40 9.50
CA SER A 115 5.86 8.77 8.74
C SER A 115 5.65 7.26 8.63
N ASP A 116 5.31 6.59 9.73
CA ASP A 116 5.08 5.14 9.75
C ASP A 116 3.87 4.75 8.87
N GLN A 117 2.77 5.51 8.96
CA GLN A 117 1.60 5.31 8.12
C GLN A 117 1.90 5.50 6.63
N LEU A 118 2.66 6.54 6.28
CA LEU A 118 3.04 6.81 4.90
C LEU A 118 4.00 5.74 4.37
N ALA A 119 4.98 5.30 5.18
CA ALA A 119 5.90 4.23 4.82
C ALA A 119 5.16 2.89 4.56
N GLN A 120 4.18 2.55 5.42
CA GLN A 120 3.34 1.37 5.22
C GLN A 120 2.54 1.49 3.91
N LYS A 121 1.93 2.63 3.66
CA LYS A 121 1.16 2.88 2.43
C LYS A 121 2.03 2.74 1.17
N ILE A 122 3.24 3.30 1.18
CA ILE A 122 4.21 3.16 0.08
C ILE A 122 4.56 1.68 -0.14
N ALA A 123 4.79 0.92 0.94
CA ALA A 123 5.07 -0.52 0.84
C ALA A 123 3.90 -1.29 0.20
N GLU A 124 2.67 -0.99 0.59
CA GLU A 124 1.46 -1.58 -0.01
C GLU A 124 1.34 -1.23 -1.50
N HIS A 125 1.56 0.03 -1.88
CA HIS A 125 1.52 0.47 -3.28
C HIS A 125 2.60 -0.21 -4.12
N LYS A 126 3.82 -0.36 -3.60
CA LYS A 126 4.90 -1.10 -4.28
C LYS A 126 4.56 -2.58 -4.49
N GLN A 127 3.95 -3.23 -3.51
CA GLN A 127 3.48 -4.61 -3.66
C GLN A 127 2.39 -4.72 -4.74
N GLN A 128 1.45 -3.78 -4.76
CA GLN A 128 0.40 -3.73 -5.77
C GLN A 128 0.97 -3.51 -7.17
N LEU A 129 1.93 -2.58 -7.31
CA LEU A 129 2.63 -2.34 -8.57
C LEU A 129 3.34 -3.61 -9.06
N ALA A 130 4.08 -4.28 -8.17
CA ALA A 130 4.77 -5.53 -8.51
C ALA A 130 3.80 -6.62 -9.00
N ALA A 131 2.63 -6.74 -8.37
CA ALA A 131 1.61 -7.69 -8.79
C ALA A 131 1.05 -7.36 -10.18
N VAL A 132 0.78 -6.09 -10.48
CA VAL A 132 0.31 -5.63 -11.80
C VAL A 132 1.36 -5.91 -12.88
N VAL A 133 2.62 -5.59 -12.62
CA VAL A 133 3.73 -5.85 -13.55
C VAL A 133 3.90 -7.35 -13.81
N GLN A 134 3.78 -8.19 -12.78
CA GLN A 134 3.85 -9.64 -12.93
C GLN A 134 2.69 -10.18 -13.78
N GLN A 135 1.48 -9.71 -13.55
CA GLN A 135 0.31 -10.10 -14.35
C GLN A 135 0.44 -9.68 -15.81
N LEU A 136 0.94 -8.46 -16.08
CA LEU A 136 1.21 -8.01 -17.44
C LEU A 136 2.21 -8.93 -18.14
N LYS A 137 3.29 -9.34 -17.48
CA LYS A 137 4.28 -10.29 -18.04
C LYS A 137 3.64 -11.63 -18.40
N LEU A 138 2.86 -12.20 -17.47
CA LEU A 138 2.16 -13.46 -17.72
C LEU A 138 1.20 -13.35 -18.91
N TRP A 139 0.53 -12.23 -19.06
CA TRP A 139 -0.38 -11.99 -20.17
C TRP A 139 0.37 -11.83 -21.50
N THR A 140 1.50 -11.13 -21.54
CA THR A 140 2.33 -10.97 -22.74
C THR A 140 3.00 -12.29 -23.16
N ASP A 141 3.43 -13.11 -22.19
CA ASP A 141 4.09 -14.39 -22.45
C ASP A 141 3.12 -15.46 -22.99
N HIS A 142 1.82 -15.36 -22.64
CA HIS A 142 0.79 -16.29 -23.11
C HIS A 142 0.07 -15.81 -24.38
N ARG A 143 0.41 -14.64 -24.91
CA ARG A 143 -0.16 -14.16 -26.17
C ARG A 143 0.50 -14.93 -27.32
N PRO A 144 -0.21 -15.84 -28.03
CA PRO A 144 0.36 -16.43 -29.23
C PRO A 144 0.66 -15.29 -30.21
N SER A 145 1.89 -15.26 -30.71
CA SER A 145 2.36 -14.33 -31.73
C SER A 145 1.69 -14.64 -33.07
N GLN A 146 0.39 -14.39 -33.16
CA GLN A 146 -0.31 -14.39 -34.42
C GLN A 146 -0.55 -12.94 -34.84
N PRO A 147 0.00 -12.55 -36.03
CA PRO A 147 -0.43 -11.32 -36.62
C PRO A 147 -1.93 -11.43 -36.90
N TRP A 148 -2.71 -10.47 -36.45
CA TRP A 148 -4.11 -10.30 -36.78
C TRP A 148 -4.22 -10.04 -38.28
N THR A 149 -4.21 -11.13 -39.05
CA THR A 149 -4.66 -11.08 -40.44
C THR A 149 -6.16 -11.29 -40.43
N ALA A 150 -6.87 -10.30 -40.91
CA ALA A 150 -8.32 -10.24 -41.08
C ALA A 150 -8.89 -11.32 -42.01
N SER A 151 -8.54 -12.57 -41.80
CA SER A 151 -8.99 -13.71 -42.63
C SER A 151 -9.43 -14.92 -41.82
N CYS A 152 -9.97 -14.73 -40.63
CA CYS A 152 -10.55 -15.80 -39.82
C CYS A 152 -11.93 -15.47 -39.26
N ALA A 153 -12.84 -15.06 -40.11
CA ALA A 153 -14.24 -15.45 -39.97
C ALA A 153 -14.45 -16.59 -40.96
N PRO A 154 -14.78 -17.82 -40.61
CA PRO A 154 -15.72 -18.28 -39.58
C PRO A 154 -15.22 -19.58 -38.85
N LEU A 155 -14.51 -19.52 -37.78
CA LEU A 155 -14.19 -20.70 -36.98
C LEU A 155 -14.71 -20.64 -35.53
N PHE A 156 -15.38 -19.56 -35.14
CA PHE A 156 -16.03 -19.43 -33.81
C PHE A 156 -17.45 -19.99 -33.76
N GLN A 157 -17.85 -20.85 -34.73
CA GLN A 157 -19.08 -21.63 -34.64
C GLN A 157 -18.84 -23.11 -34.28
N ARG A 158 -17.65 -23.45 -33.74
CA ARG A 158 -17.57 -24.66 -32.93
C ARG A 158 -17.56 -24.24 -31.48
N GLY A 159 -18.77 -23.89 -30.98
CA GLY A 159 -19.03 -24.03 -29.57
C GLY A 159 -18.60 -25.44 -29.17
N VAL A 160 -17.84 -25.54 -28.09
CA VAL A 160 -17.83 -26.74 -27.26
C VAL A 160 -19.21 -26.75 -26.61
N GLY A 161 -20.23 -26.88 -27.45
CA GLY A 161 -21.57 -27.20 -27.04
C GLY A 161 -21.50 -28.63 -26.61
N ILE A 162 -21.59 -28.87 -25.32
CA ILE A 162 -21.98 -30.15 -24.78
C ILE A 162 -23.22 -30.54 -25.56
N THR A 163 -23.15 -31.58 -26.39
CA THR A 163 -24.26 -32.03 -27.19
C THR A 163 -25.28 -32.68 -26.27
N ASP A 164 -26.56 -32.58 -26.59
CA ASP A 164 -27.62 -33.22 -25.80
C ASP A 164 -27.35 -34.72 -25.61
N ASP A 165 -26.69 -35.38 -26.57
CA ASP A 165 -26.28 -36.77 -26.51
C ASP A 165 -25.17 -36.97 -25.42
N GLU A 166 -24.22 -36.04 -25.26
CA GLU A 166 -23.19 -36.11 -24.19
C GLU A 166 -23.82 -35.88 -22.80
N VAL A 167 -24.84 -35.03 -22.70
CA VAL A 167 -25.58 -34.82 -21.44
C VAL A 167 -26.36 -36.08 -21.09
N GLU A 168 -26.96 -36.78 -22.07
CA GLU A 168 -27.73 -37.99 -21.85
C GLU A 168 -26.85 -39.18 -21.45
N VAL A 169 -25.65 -39.30 -22.03
CA VAL A 169 -24.66 -40.29 -21.63
C VAL A 169 -24.15 -40.03 -20.20
N ALA A 170 -23.80 -38.79 -19.88
CA ALA A 170 -23.38 -38.41 -18.53
C ALA A 170 -24.48 -38.61 -17.48
N PHE A 171 -25.75 -38.37 -17.84
CA PHE A 171 -26.89 -38.63 -16.98
C PHE A 171 -27.08 -40.14 -16.70
N LEU A 172 -26.93 -40.99 -17.71
CA LEU A 172 -27.04 -42.43 -17.56
C LEU A 172 -25.88 -42.99 -16.70
N GLU A 173 -24.66 -42.52 -16.87
CA GLU A 173 -23.53 -42.89 -16.05
C GLU A 173 -23.70 -42.50 -14.57
N GLU A 174 -24.18 -41.28 -14.31
CA GLU A 174 -24.42 -40.82 -12.94
C GLU A 174 -25.60 -41.56 -12.28
N LYS A 175 -26.64 -41.90 -13.06
CA LYS A 175 -27.75 -42.70 -12.59
C LYS A 175 -27.30 -44.13 -12.21
N GLN A 176 -26.43 -44.73 -13.00
CA GLN A 176 -25.90 -46.07 -12.75
C GLN A 176 -24.98 -46.06 -11.50
N ARG A 177 -24.19 -45.05 -11.36
CA ARG A 177 -23.32 -44.83 -10.18
C ARG A 177 -24.10 -44.66 -8.89
N ARG A 178 -25.20 -43.93 -8.93
CA ARG A 178 -26.10 -43.75 -7.75
C ARG A 178 -26.91 -45.00 -7.43
N SER A 179 -27.31 -45.80 -8.41
CA SER A 179 -27.96 -47.07 -8.18
C SER A 179 -27.07 -48.14 -7.57
N THR A 180 -25.78 -48.18 -7.93
CA THR A 180 -24.77 -49.08 -7.34
C THR A 180 -24.40 -48.67 -5.90
N ASN A 181 -24.34 -47.36 -5.59
CA ASN A 181 -24.13 -46.88 -4.25
C ASN A 181 -25.34 -47.11 -3.30
N ALA A 182 -26.56 -47.14 -3.83
CA ALA A 182 -27.77 -47.41 -3.08
C ALA A 182 -27.86 -48.90 -2.64
N THR A 183 -27.30 -49.80 -3.45
CA THR A 183 -27.27 -51.26 -3.14
C THR A 183 -26.13 -51.65 -2.20
N SER A 184 -25.09 -50.83 -2.07
CA SER A 184 -23.93 -51.04 -1.18
C SER A 184 -24.17 -50.60 0.28
N ASN A 185 -25.24 -49.83 0.54
CA ASN A 185 -25.60 -49.34 1.87
C ASN A 185 -26.70 -50.15 2.56
N LEU A 186 -27.04 -51.35 2.06
CA LEU A 186 -28.09 -52.23 2.57
C LEU A 186 -27.58 -53.65 2.89
N VAL A 187 -26.26 -53.76 3.19
CA VAL A 187 -25.68 -54.99 3.76
C VAL A 187 -24.97 -54.68 5.06
#